data_c5245272758f2c8252f33fbf2568a622
#
_entry.id   c5245272758f2c8252f33fbf2568a622
#
_cell.length_a   1.000
_cell.length_b   1.000
_cell.length_c   1.000
_cell.angle_alpha   90.00
_cell.angle_beta   90.00
_cell.angle_gamma   90.00
#
_symmetry.space_group_name_H-M   'P 1'
#
loop_
_entity.id
_entity.type
_entity.pdbx_description
1 polymer ?
#
loop_
_entity_poly.entity_id
_entity_poly.type
_entity_poly.pdbx_seq_one_letter_code
_entity_poly.pdbx_strand_id
1 'polypeptide(L)'
;MARRRRLFWKYVVFFSLLVTVALLASGLIEIYFSYQESKEVLSALQREKAQAAAVRIESFITEIERQMGWVTQPRAVAAAPLEQRRFDFYRLQRQVPAITEISYIDPTGREQVRVSRLAMDVFGSNIDLSADPRFTEARARRLYRGPVYFRKESEPYMAIAIAEGGQGGGVTAAEVNLKFIWDVVSQIKVGKAGQAFVVDGQGALIAHPDISLVLQKTDLARLDHVKAALTPSTTPGEATAAAAVARNLKDQRVLTAHVTIPSLRWTVFVEQPLEEAYAPLEASVRRTALLELIGIVLSVIVSLILARTMVKPIRALQAGAAQFGEGNLTGRIAVRTGDELEGLAEQFNSMAGKLQESYAGLERKVEERTHELSEALEQQTATAEILGVISSSPTDLQPVMAAVVEAAARLCDAQNAQIFQIEGELMRLVARHGPVKSSLEAGEARPLTRGSVSGRVALERRTLRIDDLRVDLEAEYPDIAAAIRRQGIASTVGVPLLREGVAIGAITAFRTELRPFTDQQVALLETFADQAV
;
A
#
# COMPACT_ATOMS: atom_id res chain seq x y z
N MET A 1 -4.65 23.09 -13.43
CA MET A 1 -5.19 22.16 -12.40
C MET A 1 -4.86 20.68 -12.61
N ALA A 2 -4.53 20.18 -13.79
CA ALA A 2 -4.29 18.75 -14.07
C ALA A 2 -2.97 18.17 -13.50
N ARG A 3 -1.92 18.98 -13.29
CA ARG A 3 -0.62 18.50 -12.79
C ARG A 3 -0.60 18.17 -11.29
N ARG A 4 -1.53 18.71 -10.48
CA ARG A 4 -1.58 18.58 -9.01
C ARG A 4 -2.18 17.26 -8.48
N ARG A 5 -2.88 16.46 -9.32
CA ARG A 5 -3.46 15.16 -8.91
C ARG A 5 -2.51 13.96 -9.09
N ARG A 6 -1.38 14.13 -9.80
CA ARG A 6 -0.50 13.01 -10.21
C ARG A 6 0.14 12.24 -9.04
N LEU A 7 0.56 12.92 -7.96
CA LEU A 7 1.23 12.24 -6.84
C LEU A 7 0.26 11.33 -6.07
N PHE A 8 -0.93 11.83 -5.73
CA PHE A 8 -1.97 11.06 -5.05
C PHE A 8 -2.32 9.77 -5.82
N TRP A 9 -2.63 9.90 -7.11
CA TRP A 9 -2.98 8.76 -7.95
C TRP A 9 -1.79 7.79 -8.16
N LYS A 10 -0.56 8.30 -8.20
CA LYS A 10 0.62 7.43 -8.28
C LYS A 10 0.74 6.51 -7.08
N TYR A 11 0.57 7.02 -5.87
CA TYR A 11 0.61 6.19 -4.66
C TYR A 11 -0.56 5.21 -4.59
N VAL A 12 -1.80 5.68 -4.86
CA VAL A 12 -2.98 4.80 -4.87
C VAL A 12 -2.79 3.66 -5.86
N VAL A 13 -2.42 3.96 -7.11
CA VAL A 13 -2.22 2.94 -8.16
C VAL A 13 -1.06 2.02 -7.81
N PHE A 14 0.06 2.55 -7.34
CA PHE A 14 1.24 1.75 -7.01
C PHE A 14 0.94 0.75 -5.88
N PHE A 15 0.39 1.21 -4.75
CA PHE A 15 0.08 0.33 -3.62
C PHE A 15 -1.05 -0.65 -3.95
N SER A 16 -2.13 -0.19 -4.60
CA SER A 16 -3.21 -1.08 -5.01
C SER A 16 -2.74 -2.13 -6.01
N LEU A 17 -1.91 -1.74 -7.00
CA LEU A 17 -1.37 -2.66 -7.98
C LEU A 17 -0.44 -3.70 -7.32
N LEU A 18 0.45 -3.26 -6.43
CA LEU A 18 1.38 -4.15 -5.72
C LEU A 18 0.64 -5.23 -4.94
N VAL A 19 -0.36 -4.82 -4.14
CA VAL A 19 -1.17 -5.76 -3.35
C VAL A 19 -2.02 -6.64 -4.24
N THR A 20 -2.63 -6.09 -5.30
CA THR A 20 -3.45 -6.86 -6.24
C THR A 20 -2.62 -7.94 -6.94
N VAL A 21 -1.42 -7.60 -7.42
CA VAL A 21 -0.52 -8.58 -8.06
C VAL A 21 -0.12 -9.68 -7.07
N ALA A 22 0.21 -9.31 -5.82
CA ALA A 22 0.56 -10.29 -4.79
C ALA A 22 -0.60 -11.24 -4.46
N LEU A 23 -1.83 -10.72 -4.32
CA LEU A 23 -3.04 -11.52 -4.06
C LEU A 23 -3.34 -12.45 -5.24
N LEU A 24 -3.35 -11.92 -6.47
CA LEU A 24 -3.60 -12.75 -7.66
C LEU A 24 -2.54 -13.84 -7.84
N ALA A 25 -1.26 -13.54 -7.59
CA ALA A 25 -0.20 -14.53 -7.63
C ALA A 25 -0.41 -15.63 -6.58
N SER A 26 -0.77 -15.25 -5.34
CA SER A 26 -1.08 -16.18 -4.25
C SER A 26 -2.26 -17.09 -4.62
N GLY A 27 -3.37 -16.52 -5.10
CA GLY A 27 -4.55 -17.27 -5.48
C GLY A 27 -4.32 -18.22 -6.66
N LEU A 28 -3.58 -17.79 -7.68
CA LEU A 28 -3.20 -18.67 -8.78
C LEU A 28 -2.36 -19.86 -8.31
N ILE A 29 -1.41 -19.63 -7.42
CA ILE A 29 -0.58 -20.67 -6.83
C ILE A 29 -1.46 -21.64 -6.02
N GLU A 30 -2.35 -21.13 -5.17
CA GLU A 30 -3.28 -21.94 -4.37
C GLU A 30 -4.19 -22.81 -5.27
N ILE A 31 -4.79 -22.22 -6.32
CA ILE A 31 -5.64 -22.94 -7.27
C ILE A 31 -4.85 -24.04 -7.99
N TYR A 32 -3.62 -23.74 -8.41
CA TYR A 32 -2.77 -24.72 -9.09
C TYR A 32 -2.46 -25.92 -8.19
N PHE A 33 -2.02 -25.69 -6.96
CA PHE A 33 -1.72 -26.78 -6.02
C PHE A 33 -2.98 -27.55 -5.61
N SER A 34 -4.09 -26.85 -5.33
CA SER A 34 -5.37 -27.48 -5.01
C SER A 34 -5.89 -28.35 -6.15
N TYR A 35 -5.70 -27.95 -7.42
CA TYR A 35 -6.05 -28.76 -8.58
C TYR A 35 -5.19 -30.03 -8.67
N GLN A 36 -3.89 -29.93 -8.49
CA GLN A 36 -2.99 -31.09 -8.54
C GLN A 36 -3.27 -32.06 -7.39
N GLU A 37 -3.41 -31.58 -6.19
CA GLU A 37 -3.75 -32.39 -5.01
C GLU A 37 -5.10 -33.09 -5.18
N SER A 38 -6.13 -32.36 -5.62
CA SER A 38 -7.46 -32.94 -5.86
C SER A 38 -7.41 -34.05 -6.91
N LYS A 39 -6.64 -33.89 -7.98
CA LYS A 39 -6.47 -34.87 -9.01
C LYS A 39 -5.82 -36.17 -8.48
N GLU A 40 -4.77 -36.04 -7.68
CA GLU A 40 -4.08 -37.20 -7.09
C GLU A 40 -4.96 -37.93 -6.08
N VAL A 41 -5.61 -37.20 -5.17
CA VAL A 41 -6.50 -37.77 -4.15
C VAL A 41 -7.69 -38.50 -4.79
N LEU A 42 -8.35 -37.88 -5.78
CA LEU A 42 -9.46 -38.50 -6.48
C LEU A 42 -9.03 -39.75 -7.25
N SER A 43 -7.86 -39.70 -7.89
CA SER A 43 -7.30 -40.86 -8.61
C SER A 43 -7.00 -42.00 -7.65
N ALA A 44 -6.39 -41.71 -6.50
CA ALA A 44 -6.08 -42.71 -5.47
C ALA A 44 -7.35 -43.34 -4.90
N LEU A 45 -8.36 -42.51 -4.59
CA LEU A 45 -9.65 -42.97 -4.05
C LEU A 45 -10.37 -43.90 -5.02
N GLN A 46 -10.43 -43.56 -6.31
CA GLN A 46 -11.08 -44.40 -7.32
C GLN A 46 -10.34 -45.71 -7.52
N ARG A 47 -9.00 -45.66 -7.51
CA ARG A 47 -8.17 -46.86 -7.58
C ARG A 47 -8.40 -47.77 -6.37
N GLU A 48 -8.42 -47.21 -5.14
CA GLU A 48 -8.70 -47.94 -3.91
C GLU A 48 -10.07 -48.64 -3.99
N LYS A 49 -11.10 -47.97 -4.47
CA LYS A 49 -12.45 -48.53 -4.67
C LYS A 49 -12.45 -49.65 -5.68
N ALA A 50 -11.78 -49.47 -6.82
CA ALA A 50 -11.67 -50.50 -7.85
C ALA A 50 -10.88 -51.73 -7.32
N GLN A 51 -9.80 -51.53 -6.60
CA GLN A 51 -9.00 -52.58 -5.98
C GLN A 51 -9.80 -53.36 -4.93
N ALA A 52 -10.54 -52.67 -4.07
CA ALA A 52 -11.37 -53.29 -3.06
C ALA A 52 -12.46 -54.17 -3.70
N ALA A 53 -13.07 -53.71 -4.80
CA ALA A 53 -14.05 -54.51 -5.55
C ALA A 53 -13.40 -55.72 -6.21
N ALA A 54 -12.24 -55.55 -6.86
CA ALA A 54 -11.53 -56.63 -7.51
C ALA A 54 -11.16 -57.73 -6.50
N VAL A 55 -10.62 -57.36 -5.34
CA VAL A 55 -10.28 -58.32 -4.26
C VAL A 55 -11.52 -59.05 -3.75
N ARG A 56 -12.65 -58.37 -3.56
CA ARG A 56 -13.93 -59.00 -3.12
C ARG A 56 -14.45 -60.00 -4.14
N ILE A 57 -14.41 -59.66 -5.43
CA ILE A 57 -14.83 -60.53 -6.53
C ILE A 57 -13.93 -61.75 -6.63
N GLU A 58 -12.62 -61.52 -6.60
CA GLU A 58 -11.63 -62.62 -6.66
C GLU A 58 -11.77 -63.55 -5.46
N SER A 59 -11.90 -63.01 -4.24
CA SER A 59 -12.09 -63.78 -3.01
C SER A 59 -13.38 -64.62 -3.07
N PHE A 60 -14.48 -64.06 -3.61
CA PHE A 60 -15.73 -64.79 -3.77
C PHE A 60 -15.57 -66.02 -4.70
N ILE A 61 -14.95 -65.84 -5.85
CA ILE A 61 -14.74 -66.95 -6.80
C ILE A 61 -13.78 -67.98 -6.19
N THR A 62 -12.67 -67.52 -5.60
CA THR A 62 -11.67 -68.41 -4.97
C THR A 62 -12.28 -69.20 -3.79
N GLU A 63 -13.19 -68.60 -3.03
CA GLU A 63 -13.90 -69.32 -1.95
C GLU A 63 -14.80 -70.42 -2.51
N ILE A 64 -15.53 -70.17 -3.62
CA ILE A 64 -16.33 -71.19 -4.27
C ILE A 64 -15.42 -72.36 -4.77
N GLU A 65 -14.31 -72.01 -5.39
CA GLU A 65 -13.32 -73.00 -5.84
C GLU A 65 -12.78 -73.84 -4.69
N ARG A 66 -12.45 -73.16 -3.57
CA ARG A 66 -11.98 -73.88 -2.37
C ARG A 66 -13.03 -74.81 -1.78
N GLN A 67 -14.30 -74.36 -1.71
CA GLN A 67 -15.39 -75.21 -1.23
C GLN A 67 -15.66 -76.38 -2.16
N MET A 68 -15.61 -76.19 -3.46
CA MET A 68 -15.69 -77.27 -4.47
C MET A 68 -14.49 -78.22 -4.29
N GLY A 69 -13.27 -77.67 -4.05
CA GLY A 69 -12.07 -78.49 -3.85
C GLY A 69 -12.18 -79.47 -2.67
N TRP A 70 -12.88 -79.05 -1.60
CA TRP A 70 -13.12 -79.98 -0.48
C TRP A 70 -13.97 -81.22 -0.88
N VAL A 71 -14.93 -81.06 -1.77
CA VAL A 71 -15.81 -82.12 -2.23
C VAL A 71 -15.11 -83.00 -3.27
N THR A 72 -14.11 -82.51 -3.98
CA THR A 72 -13.35 -83.19 -5.01
C THR A 72 -12.09 -83.89 -4.52
N GLN A 73 -11.75 -83.79 -3.19
CA GLN A 73 -10.58 -84.43 -2.65
C GLN A 73 -10.70 -85.97 -2.77
N PRO A 74 -9.61 -86.67 -3.21
CA PRO A 74 -9.59 -88.11 -3.27
C PRO A 74 -9.79 -88.68 -1.88
N ARG A 75 -10.92 -89.38 -1.67
CA ARG A 75 -11.07 -90.17 -0.43
C ARG A 75 -10.28 -91.48 -0.65
N ALA A 76 -9.58 -91.92 0.40
CA ALA A 76 -8.70 -93.08 0.39
C ALA A 76 -9.44 -94.42 0.12
N VAL A 77 -10.72 -94.37 -0.25
CA VAL A 77 -11.52 -95.54 -0.54
C VAL A 77 -12.07 -95.40 -1.98
N ALA A 78 -11.97 -96.49 -2.77
CA ALA A 78 -12.45 -96.64 -4.13
C ALA A 78 -13.75 -95.90 -4.39
N ALA A 79 -13.89 -95.24 -5.58
CA ALA A 79 -14.97 -94.40 -6.09
C ALA A 79 -16.20 -94.33 -5.18
N ALA A 80 -16.37 -93.16 -4.50
CA ALA A 80 -17.53 -92.92 -3.62
C ALA A 80 -18.84 -93.29 -4.39
N PRO A 81 -19.78 -94.03 -3.76
CA PRO A 81 -21.05 -94.28 -4.36
C PRO A 81 -21.73 -93.00 -4.87
N LEU A 82 -22.38 -93.09 -6.01
CA LEU A 82 -23.05 -91.89 -6.62
C LEU A 82 -24.04 -91.22 -5.64
N GLU A 83 -24.68 -91.97 -4.72
CA GLU A 83 -25.55 -91.50 -3.69
C GLU A 83 -24.79 -90.60 -2.67
N GLN A 84 -23.57 -90.97 -2.26
CA GLN A 84 -22.76 -90.15 -1.37
C GLN A 84 -22.36 -88.86 -2.04
N ARG A 85 -21.99 -88.88 -3.32
CA ARG A 85 -21.71 -87.65 -4.11
C ARG A 85 -22.91 -86.70 -4.15
N ARG A 86 -24.10 -87.27 -4.37
CA ARG A 86 -25.32 -86.46 -4.31
C ARG A 86 -25.51 -85.76 -2.97
N PHE A 87 -25.29 -86.45 -1.87
CA PHE A 87 -25.43 -85.90 -0.55
C PHE A 87 -24.37 -84.75 -0.30
N ASP A 88 -23.13 -84.96 -0.74
CA ASP A 88 -22.07 -83.99 -0.68
C ASP A 88 -22.39 -82.76 -1.54
N PHE A 89 -23.01 -82.93 -2.71
CA PHE A 89 -23.45 -81.83 -3.58
C PHE A 89 -24.61 -81.05 -2.97
N TYR A 90 -25.58 -81.65 -2.34
CA TYR A 90 -26.62 -80.98 -1.58
C TYR A 90 -26.05 -80.15 -0.43
N ARG A 91 -25.10 -80.73 0.30
CA ARG A 91 -24.40 -80.02 1.40
C ARG A 91 -23.64 -78.80 0.87
N LEU A 92 -22.90 -78.94 -0.19
CA LEU A 92 -22.17 -77.87 -0.82
C LEU A 92 -23.11 -76.77 -1.31
N GLN A 93 -24.20 -77.08 -1.99
CA GLN A 93 -25.19 -76.14 -2.45
C GLN A 93 -25.83 -75.34 -1.27
N ARG A 94 -26.06 -76.01 -0.10
CA ARG A 94 -26.56 -75.33 1.10
C ARG A 94 -25.51 -74.36 1.67
N GLN A 95 -24.24 -74.77 1.64
CA GLN A 95 -23.15 -73.91 2.16
C GLN A 95 -22.83 -72.75 1.22
N VAL A 96 -22.95 -72.98 -0.07
CA VAL A 96 -22.63 -71.98 -1.10
C VAL A 96 -23.89 -71.76 -1.99
N PRO A 97 -24.74 -70.79 -1.56
CA PRO A 97 -25.98 -70.52 -2.31
C PRO A 97 -25.78 -70.05 -3.74
N ALA A 98 -24.61 -69.58 -4.11
CA ALA A 98 -24.27 -69.19 -5.46
C ALA A 98 -24.16 -70.38 -6.44
N ILE A 99 -23.92 -71.59 -5.95
CA ILE A 99 -23.91 -72.80 -6.77
C ILE A 99 -25.36 -73.22 -7.02
N THR A 100 -25.82 -73.01 -8.24
CA THR A 100 -27.20 -73.32 -8.61
C THR A 100 -27.32 -74.73 -9.17
N GLU A 101 -26.27 -75.25 -9.80
CA GLU A 101 -26.21 -76.61 -10.36
C GLU A 101 -24.80 -77.17 -10.16
N ILE A 102 -24.67 -78.43 -9.82
CA ILE A 102 -23.40 -79.13 -9.69
C ILE A 102 -23.53 -80.51 -10.30
N SER A 103 -22.56 -80.91 -11.13
CA SER A 103 -22.55 -82.18 -11.80
C SER A 103 -21.21 -82.93 -11.65
N TYR A 104 -21.25 -84.22 -11.68
CA TYR A 104 -20.09 -85.09 -11.77
C TYR A 104 -20.03 -85.76 -13.12
N ILE A 105 -18.92 -85.59 -13.80
CA ILE A 105 -18.57 -86.20 -15.10
C ILE A 105 -17.49 -87.26 -14.82
N ASP A 106 -17.74 -88.47 -15.19
CA ASP A 106 -16.82 -89.56 -14.95
C ASP A 106 -15.55 -89.46 -15.81
N PRO A 107 -14.50 -90.29 -15.55
CA PRO A 107 -13.28 -90.28 -16.37
C PRO A 107 -13.46 -90.53 -17.87
N THR A 108 -14.58 -91.06 -18.28
CA THR A 108 -14.95 -91.33 -19.71
C THR A 108 -15.62 -90.11 -20.36
N GLY A 109 -15.91 -89.06 -19.58
CA GLY A 109 -16.60 -87.86 -20.06
C GLY A 109 -18.11 -87.95 -20.01
N ARG A 110 -18.69 -88.97 -19.28
CA ARG A 110 -20.15 -89.11 -19.15
C ARG A 110 -20.65 -88.49 -17.84
N GLU A 111 -21.74 -87.70 -17.90
CA GLU A 111 -22.41 -87.18 -16.75
C GLU A 111 -23.11 -88.29 -15.95
N GLN A 112 -22.76 -88.43 -14.68
CA GLN A 112 -23.29 -89.47 -13.80
C GLN A 112 -24.28 -88.91 -12.77
N VAL A 113 -24.06 -87.71 -12.25
CA VAL A 113 -24.90 -87.08 -11.25
C VAL A 113 -25.01 -85.61 -11.59
N ARG A 114 -26.22 -85.03 -11.51
CA ARG A 114 -26.48 -83.59 -11.53
C ARG A 114 -27.48 -83.27 -10.44
N VAL A 115 -27.10 -82.38 -9.58
CA VAL A 115 -27.97 -81.77 -8.53
C VAL A 115 -28.24 -80.32 -8.91
N SER A 116 -29.50 -79.94 -8.99
CA SER A 116 -29.88 -78.64 -9.46
C SER A 116 -30.95 -78.01 -8.52
N ARG A 117 -30.81 -76.72 -8.26
CA ARG A 117 -31.84 -75.92 -7.60
C ARG A 117 -32.92 -75.41 -8.55
N LEU A 118 -32.62 -75.48 -9.86
CA LEU A 118 -33.44 -74.87 -10.92
C LEU A 118 -34.16 -75.88 -11.75
N ALA A 119 -33.78 -77.19 -11.62
CA ALA A 119 -34.35 -78.29 -12.33
C ALA A 119 -34.37 -79.55 -11.46
N MET A 120 -34.97 -80.68 -11.99
CA MET A 120 -34.93 -81.96 -11.32
C MET A 120 -33.50 -82.54 -11.34
N ASP A 121 -33.12 -83.18 -10.25
CA ASP A 121 -31.87 -83.93 -10.18
C ASP A 121 -31.86 -85.07 -11.23
N VAL A 122 -30.65 -85.31 -11.74
CA VAL A 122 -30.45 -86.35 -12.76
C VAL A 122 -29.40 -87.32 -12.26
N PHE A 123 -29.72 -88.60 -12.38
CA PHE A 123 -28.84 -89.74 -12.06
C PHE A 123 -28.64 -90.65 -13.27
N GLY A 124 -27.41 -90.97 -13.55
CA GLY A 124 -27.06 -91.85 -14.62
C GLY A 124 -27.55 -91.40 -15.99
N SER A 125 -27.51 -90.09 -16.23
CA SER A 125 -27.95 -89.48 -17.49
C SER A 125 -27.13 -90.01 -18.67
N ASN A 126 -25.89 -90.36 -18.40
CA ASN A 126 -24.92 -90.87 -19.41
C ASN A 126 -24.76 -89.88 -20.59
N ILE A 127 -25.12 -88.61 -20.42
CA ILE A 127 -24.90 -87.59 -21.44
C ILE A 127 -23.38 -87.53 -21.69
N ASP A 128 -23.01 -87.65 -22.94
CA ASP A 128 -21.62 -87.54 -23.35
C ASP A 128 -21.18 -86.07 -23.35
N LEU A 129 -20.30 -85.74 -22.42
CA LEU A 129 -19.65 -84.41 -22.22
C LEU A 129 -18.12 -84.49 -22.47
N SER A 130 -17.63 -85.55 -23.16
CA SER A 130 -16.21 -85.76 -23.43
C SER A 130 -15.57 -84.63 -24.24
N ALA A 131 -16.35 -83.94 -25.08
CA ALA A 131 -15.94 -82.79 -25.87
C ALA A 131 -16.26 -81.46 -25.21
N ASP A 132 -16.95 -81.45 -24.06
CA ASP A 132 -17.31 -80.21 -23.34
C ASP A 132 -16.06 -79.52 -22.73
N PRO A 133 -15.88 -78.25 -22.93
CA PRO A 133 -14.75 -77.46 -22.31
C PRO A 133 -14.63 -77.66 -20.80
N ARG A 134 -15.76 -77.84 -20.09
CA ARG A 134 -15.77 -78.11 -18.64
C ARG A 134 -15.00 -79.40 -18.29
N PHE A 135 -15.05 -80.40 -19.18
CA PHE A 135 -14.36 -81.66 -18.98
C PHE A 135 -12.92 -81.57 -19.50
N THR A 136 -12.75 -81.20 -20.77
CA THR A 136 -11.45 -81.21 -21.45
C THR A 136 -10.45 -80.27 -20.83
N GLU A 137 -10.83 -78.99 -20.54
CA GLU A 137 -9.96 -77.98 -19.99
C GLU A 137 -9.68 -78.20 -18.45
N ALA A 138 -10.69 -78.66 -17.69
CA ALA A 138 -10.47 -79.00 -16.30
C ALA A 138 -9.48 -80.20 -16.15
N ARG A 139 -9.54 -81.16 -17.00
CA ARG A 139 -8.55 -82.27 -16.99
C ARG A 139 -7.15 -81.80 -17.39
N ALA A 140 -7.04 -80.89 -18.33
CA ALA A 140 -5.75 -80.37 -18.79
C ALA A 140 -5.08 -79.48 -17.76
N ARG A 141 -5.86 -78.59 -17.08
CA ARG A 141 -5.36 -77.56 -16.23
C ARG A 141 -5.73 -77.71 -14.77
N ARG A 142 -6.41 -78.74 -14.34
CA ARG A 142 -7.01 -79.06 -13.04
C ARG A 142 -8.18 -78.16 -12.66
N LEU A 143 -8.25 -76.97 -13.16
CA LEU A 143 -9.30 -76.01 -12.91
C LEU A 143 -9.69 -75.36 -14.24
N TYR A 144 -10.98 -75.30 -14.50
CA TYR A 144 -11.56 -74.55 -15.60
C TYR A 144 -12.51 -73.48 -15.06
N ARG A 145 -12.39 -72.30 -15.60
CA ARG A 145 -13.32 -71.21 -15.44
C ARG A 145 -13.90 -70.85 -16.77
N GLY A 146 -15.20 -71.12 -16.96
CA GLY A 146 -15.90 -70.85 -18.21
C GLY A 146 -16.14 -69.36 -18.44
N PRO A 147 -16.48 -68.95 -19.66
CA PRO A 147 -16.95 -67.60 -19.94
C PRO A 147 -18.26 -67.33 -19.21
N VAL A 148 -18.53 -66.04 -18.97
CA VAL A 148 -19.83 -65.64 -18.43
C VAL A 148 -20.91 -65.80 -19.47
N TYR A 149 -22.02 -66.38 -19.09
CA TYR A 149 -23.18 -66.57 -19.95
C TYR A 149 -24.48 -66.24 -19.18
N PHE A 150 -25.56 -65.99 -19.93
CA PHE A 150 -26.86 -65.61 -19.36
C PHE A 150 -27.85 -66.81 -19.58
N ARG A 151 -28.37 -67.31 -18.47
CA ARG A 151 -29.34 -68.41 -18.49
C ARG A 151 -30.76 -67.78 -18.55
N LYS A 152 -31.51 -68.13 -19.61
CA LYS A 152 -32.90 -67.66 -19.81
C LYS A 152 -33.03 -66.14 -19.72
N GLU A 153 -32.02 -65.37 -20.17
CA GLU A 153 -32.02 -63.89 -20.18
C GLU A 153 -32.21 -63.27 -18.84
N SER A 154 -31.86 -63.93 -17.70
CA SER A 154 -32.11 -63.44 -16.38
C SER A 154 -30.84 -62.96 -15.66
N GLU A 155 -29.98 -63.89 -15.30
CA GLU A 155 -28.81 -63.56 -14.43
C GLU A 155 -27.52 -64.10 -15.10
N PRO A 156 -26.36 -63.50 -14.81
CA PRO A 156 -25.07 -63.99 -15.30
C PRO A 156 -24.62 -65.20 -14.50
N TYR A 157 -24.12 -66.17 -15.20
CA TYR A 157 -23.60 -67.44 -14.70
C TYR A 157 -22.20 -67.71 -15.23
N MET A 158 -21.44 -68.49 -14.48
CA MET A 158 -20.14 -69.02 -14.91
C MET A 158 -20.01 -70.47 -14.49
N ALA A 159 -19.51 -71.32 -15.41
CA ALA A 159 -19.16 -72.68 -15.06
C ALA A 159 -17.76 -72.70 -14.41
N ILE A 160 -17.64 -73.39 -13.29
CA ILE A 160 -16.37 -73.69 -12.63
C ILE A 160 -16.25 -75.25 -12.62
N ALA A 161 -15.17 -75.76 -13.14
CA ALA A 161 -14.97 -77.20 -13.13
C ALA A 161 -13.58 -77.59 -12.58
N ILE A 162 -13.55 -78.62 -11.72
CA ILE A 162 -12.35 -79.08 -11.03
C ILE A 162 -12.13 -80.56 -11.30
N ALA A 163 -10.95 -80.91 -11.77
CA ALA A 163 -10.59 -82.31 -11.98
C ALA A 163 -10.26 -83.00 -10.65
N GLU A 164 -10.84 -84.20 -10.46
CA GLU A 164 -10.66 -85.02 -9.27
C GLU A 164 -9.43 -85.99 -9.42
N GLY A 165 -8.62 -86.14 -8.40
CA GLY A 165 -7.69 -87.21 -8.20
C GLY A 165 -6.53 -87.39 -9.19
N GLY A 166 -6.08 -86.37 -9.90
CA GLY A 166 -4.95 -86.43 -10.82
C GLY A 166 -5.30 -86.86 -12.24
N GLN A 167 -4.27 -87.32 -13.09
CA GLN A 167 -4.49 -87.78 -14.47
C GLN A 167 -5.32 -89.05 -14.46
N GLY A 168 -6.59 -88.94 -14.81
CA GLY A 168 -7.51 -90.14 -14.91
C GLY A 168 -8.72 -90.06 -13.98
N GLY A 169 -8.87 -89.07 -13.15
CA GLY A 169 -10.07 -88.78 -12.34
C GLY A 169 -11.21 -88.18 -13.16
N GLY A 170 -12.43 -88.19 -12.60
CA GLY A 170 -13.58 -87.46 -13.16
C GLY A 170 -13.44 -85.92 -12.95
N VAL A 171 -14.49 -85.22 -13.35
CA VAL A 171 -14.55 -83.75 -13.21
C VAL A 171 -15.85 -83.40 -12.47
N THR A 172 -15.73 -82.57 -11.44
CA THR A 172 -16.89 -81.90 -10.79
C THR A 172 -17.04 -80.49 -11.39
N ALA A 173 -18.17 -80.24 -12.01
CA ALA A 173 -18.51 -78.95 -12.62
C ALA A 173 -19.69 -78.33 -11.87
N ALA A 174 -19.57 -76.99 -11.57
CA ALA A 174 -20.62 -76.24 -10.94
C ALA A 174 -21.01 -75.01 -11.80
N GLU A 175 -22.31 -74.72 -11.83
CA GLU A 175 -22.84 -73.48 -12.40
C GLU A 175 -23.04 -72.51 -11.29
N VAL A 176 -22.26 -71.42 -11.34
CA VAL A 176 -22.21 -70.35 -10.32
C VAL A 176 -22.99 -69.14 -10.79
N ASN A 177 -23.96 -68.72 -10.00
CA ASN A 177 -24.68 -67.47 -10.19
C ASN A 177 -23.81 -66.32 -9.76
N LEU A 178 -23.56 -65.33 -10.62
CA LEU A 178 -22.70 -64.20 -10.40
C LEU A 178 -23.45 -62.98 -9.84
N LYS A 179 -24.68 -63.13 -9.33
CA LYS A 179 -25.47 -62.05 -8.73
C LYS A 179 -24.72 -61.33 -7.62
N PHE A 180 -23.89 -62.03 -6.84
CA PHE A 180 -23.04 -61.45 -5.82
C PHE A 180 -22.12 -60.36 -6.40
N ILE A 181 -21.63 -60.51 -7.62
CA ILE A 181 -20.76 -59.52 -8.28
C ILE A 181 -21.55 -58.27 -8.57
N TRP A 182 -22.83 -58.41 -8.99
CA TRP A 182 -23.73 -57.30 -9.15
C TRP A 182 -23.97 -56.57 -7.79
N ASP A 183 -24.15 -57.30 -6.69
CA ASP A 183 -24.31 -56.72 -5.34
C ASP A 183 -23.06 -55.95 -4.94
N VAL A 184 -21.86 -56.50 -5.18
CA VAL A 184 -20.59 -55.80 -4.90
C VAL A 184 -20.49 -54.51 -5.69
N VAL A 185 -20.75 -54.56 -6.99
CA VAL A 185 -20.65 -53.43 -7.92
C VAL A 185 -21.68 -52.34 -7.59
N SER A 186 -22.93 -52.74 -7.33
CA SER A 186 -24.01 -51.78 -7.00
C SER A 186 -23.86 -51.07 -5.66
N GLN A 187 -23.09 -51.69 -4.74
CA GLN A 187 -22.79 -51.08 -3.44
C GLN A 187 -21.60 -50.10 -3.50
N ILE A 188 -20.81 -50.09 -4.56
CA ILE A 188 -19.70 -49.17 -4.73
C ILE A 188 -20.25 -47.79 -5.11
N LYS A 189 -20.30 -46.91 -4.12
CA LYS A 189 -20.66 -45.52 -4.32
C LYS A 189 -19.42 -44.66 -4.37
N VAL A 190 -19.27 -43.92 -5.45
CA VAL A 190 -18.23 -42.89 -5.61
C VAL A 190 -18.93 -41.56 -5.87
N GLY A 191 -18.99 -40.72 -4.86
CA GLY A 191 -19.83 -39.54 -4.91
C GLY A 191 -21.34 -39.88 -4.93
N LYS A 192 -22.11 -39.10 -5.66
CA LYS A 192 -23.57 -39.27 -5.81
C LYS A 192 -23.97 -40.02 -7.09
N ALA A 193 -23.24 -39.74 -8.18
CA ALA A 193 -23.55 -40.28 -9.51
C ALA A 193 -22.43 -41.18 -10.08
N GLY A 194 -21.37 -41.40 -9.31
CA GLY A 194 -20.33 -42.35 -9.71
C GLY A 194 -20.79 -43.78 -9.59
N GLN A 195 -20.29 -44.63 -10.46
CA GLN A 195 -20.67 -46.06 -10.62
C GLN A 195 -19.46 -46.95 -10.85
N ALA A 196 -19.63 -48.23 -10.52
CA ALA A 196 -18.64 -49.25 -10.88
C ALA A 196 -19.28 -50.28 -11.83
N PHE A 197 -18.46 -50.91 -12.64
CA PHE A 197 -18.88 -52.02 -13.51
C PHE A 197 -17.72 -52.97 -13.75
N VAL A 198 -18.05 -54.18 -14.21
CA VAL A 198 -17.08 -55.23 -14.49
C VAL A 198 -17.27 -55.71 -15.93
N VAL A 199 -16.16 -55.82 -16.63
CA VAL A 199 -16.13 -56.42 -17.99
C VAL A 199 -15.24 -57.63 -18.02
N ASP A 200 -15.49 -58.54 -18.97
CA ASP A 200 -14.61 -59.66 -19.28
C ASP A 200 -13.40 -59.23 -20.12
N GLY A 201 -12.54 -60.19 -20.46
CA GLY A 201 -11.34 -59.95 -21.29
C GLY A 201 -11.63 -59.56 -22.74
N GLN A 202 -12.88 -59.53 -23.18
CA GLN A 202 -13.32 -59.11 -24.52
C GLN A 202 -14.06 -57.74 -24.45
N GLY A 203 -14.34 -57.22 -23.24
CA GLY A 203 -15.08 -55.97 -23.05
C GLY A 203 -16.59 -56.17 -22.88
N ALA A 204 -17.06 -57.41 -22.83
CA ALA A 204 -18.47 -57.69 -22.57
C ALA A 204 -18.81 -57.38 -21.09
N LEU A 205 -19.95 -56.76 -20.86
CA LEU A 205 -20.38 -56.31 -19.53
C LEU A 205 -20.86 -57.48 -18.67
N ILE A 206 -20.20 -57.73 -17.55
CA ILE A 206 -20.54 -58.78 -16.58
C ILE A 206 -21.47 -58.27 -15.48
N ALA A 207 -21.15 -57.10 -14.94
CA ALA A 207 -21.91 -56.48 -13.87
C ALA A 207 -21.92 -54.96 -14.02
N HIS A 208 -23.10 -54.37 -13.78
CA HIS A 208 -23.33 -52.94 -13.83
C HIS A 208 -24.47 -52.59 -12.90
N PRO A 209 -24.52 -51.41 -12.21
CA PRO A 209 -25.65 -51.00 -11.38
C PRO A 209 -26.99 -51.04 -12.13
N ASP A 210 -26.99 -50.62 -13.39
CA ASP A 210 -28.13 -50.82 -14.29
C ASP A 210 -28.06 -52.22 -14.92
N ILE A 211 -28.85 -53.13 -14.38
CA ILE A 211 -28.89 -54.54 -14.84
C ILE A 211 -29.37 -54.66 -16.28
N SER A 212 -30.14 -53.71 -16.80
CA SER A 212 -30.66 -53.75 -18.16
C SER A 212 -29.53 -53.77 -19.20
N LEU A 213 -28.44 -53.04 -18.93
CA LEU A 213 -27.25 -53.03 -19.80
C LEU A 213 -26.53 -54.38 -19.82
N VAL A 214 -26.53 -55.06 -18.68
CA VAL A 214 -25.93 -56.42 -18.57
C VAL A 214 -26.76 -57.41 -19.34
N LEU A 215 -28.08 -57.40 -19.22
CA LEU A 215 -29.02 -58.30 -19.93
C LEU A 215 -29.01 -58.08 -21.45
N GLN A 216 -28.78 -56.83 -21.90
CA GLN A 216 -28.61 -56.48 -23.31
C GLN A 216 -27.25 -56.91 -23.87
N LYS A 217 -26.40 -57.58 -23.08
CA LYS A 217 -25.05 -58.02 -23.45
C LYS A 217 -24.23 -56.87 -24.04
N THR A 218 -24.29 -55.70 -23.41
CA THR A 218 -23.63 -54.48 -23.89
C THR A 218 -22.12 -54.69 -23.99
N ASP A 219 -21.59 -54.47 -25.18
CA ASP A 219 -20.15 -54.50 -25.44
C ASP A 219 -19.57 -53.09 -25.18
N LEU A 220 -18.68 -53.00 -24.20
CA LEU A 220 -17.98 -51.77 -23.81
C LEU A 220 -16.58 -51.65 -24.43
N ALA A 221 -16.12 -52.60 -25.22
CA ALA A 221 -14.82 -52.54 -25.91
C ALA A 221 -14.71 -51.35 -26.88
N ARG A 222 -15.85 -50.72 -27.21
CA ARG A 222 -15.91 -49.50 -28.02
C ARG A 222 -15.46 -48.22 -27.25
N LEU A 223 -15.49 -48.26 -25.96
CA LEU A 223 -15.04 -47.13 -25.13
C LEU A 223 -13.51 -47.12 -25.05
N ASP A 224 -12.89 -45.97 -25.35
CA ASP A 224 -11.43 -45.84 -25.46
C ASP A 224 -10.69 -46.30 -24.19
N HIS A 225 -11.20 -45.98 -23.01
CA HIS A 225 -10.60 -46.38 -21.75
C HIS A 225 -10.75 -47.86 -21.45
N VAL A 226 -11.86 -48.50 -21.89
CA VAL A 226 -12.04 -49.93 -21.76
C VAL A 226 -11.11 -50.64 -22.73
N LYS A 227 -11.04 -50.20 -23.98
CA LYS A 227 -10.10 -50.73 -24.97
C LYS A 227 -8.65 -50.64 -24.52
N ALA A 228 -8.26 -49.50 -23.95
CA ALA A 228 -6.92 -49.30 -23.41
C ALA A 228 -6.60 -50.27 -22.25
N ALA A 229 -7.57 -50.51 -21.35
CA ALA A 229 -7.40 -51.43 -20.22
C ALA A 229 -7.31 -52.89 -20.63
N LEU A 230 -7.94 -53.26 -21.74
CA LEU A 230 -7.90 -54.64 -22.28
C LEU A 230 -6.65 -54.95 -23.12
N THR A 231 -5.93 -53.90 -23.53
CA THR A 231 -4.67 -54.08 -24.29
C THR A 231 -3.57 -54.50 -23.30
N PRO A 232 -2.86 -55.61 -23.54
CA PRO A 232 -1.80 -56.06 -22.65
C PRO A 232 -0.71 -54.98 -22.57
N SER A 233 -0.51 -54.35 -21.39
CA SER A 233 0.65 -53.49 -21.17
C SER A 233 1.91 -54.35 -21.03
N THR A 234 2.94 -53.97 -21.77
CA THR A 234 4.23 -54.66 -21.81
C THR A 234 5.10 -54.40 -20.56
N THR A 235 4.67 -53.56 -19.65
CA THR A 235 5.44 -53.16 -18.46
C THR A 235 4.84 -53.80 -17.19
N PRO A 236 5.61 -54.62 -16.44
CA PRO A 236 5.16 -55.11 -15.13
C PRO A 236 5.04 -53.96 -14.16
N GLY A 237 3.83 -53.65 -13.68
CA GLY A 237 3.53 -52.57 -12.77
C GLY A 237 2.49 -51.55 -13.28
N GLU A 238 2.24 -51.47 -14.57
CA GLU A 238 1.19 -50.62 -15.18
C GLU A 238 -0.20 -51.22 -15.23
N ALA A 239 -0.39 -52.43 -14.68
CA ALA A 239 -1.71 -53.11 -14.58
C ALA A 239 -2.74 -52.27 -13.75
N THR A 240 -2.30 -51.15 -13.21
CA THR A 240 -3.12 -50.22 -12.47
C THR A 240 -2.91 -48.84 -13.06
N ALA A 241 -3.61 -48.48 -14.13
CA ALA A 241 -3.49 -47.18 -14.75
C ALA A 241 -3.94 -46.08 -13.79
N ALA A 242 -3.21 -44.95 -13.82
CA ALA A 242 -3.66 -43.73 -13.17
C ALA A 242 -5.07 -43.37 -13.67
N ALA A 243 -5.91 -42.80 -12.79
CA ALA A 243 -7.24 -42.41 -13.23
C ALA A 243 -7.15 -41.45 -14.43
N ALA A 244 -7.89 -41.79 -15.47
CA ALA A 244 -7.92 -41.06 -16.73
C ALA A 244 -9.27 -40.36 -16.93
N VAL A 245 -9.29 -39.26 -17.66
CA VAL A 245 -10.55 -38.66 -18.11
C VAL A 245 -10.99 -39.37 -19.38
N ALA A 246 -12.20 -39.90 -19.34
CA ALA A 246 -12.80 -40.65 -20.45
C ALA A 246 -14.25 -40.20 -20.72
N ARG A 247 -14.91 -40.84 -21.69
CA ARG A 247 -16.35 -40.68 -21.94
C ARG A 247 -17.06 -41.97 -21.63
N ASN A 248 -18.14 -41.89 -20.87
CA ASN A 248 -18.98 -43.05 -20.55
C ASN A 248 -19.99 -43.34 -21.67
N LEU A 249 -20.83 -44.37 -21.49
CA LEU A 249 -21.89 -44.73 -22.41
C LEU A 249 -22.90 -43.61 -22.72
N LYS A 250 -23.03 -42.62 -21.84
CA LYS A 250 -23.93 -41.46 -22.00
C LYS A 250 -23.21 -40.26 -22.61
N ASP A 251 -22.00 -40.45 -23.16
CA ASP A 251 -21.11 -39.38 -23.69
C ASP A 251 -20.71 -38.33 -22.67
N GLN A 252 -20.87 -38.60 -21.38
CA GLN A 252 -20.46 -37.69 -20.29
C GLN A 252 -18.97 -37.87 -20.00
N ARG A 253 -18.28 -36.80 -19.72
CA ARG A 253 -16.88 -36.84 -19.26
C ARG A 253 -16.82 -37.41 -17.84
N VAL A 254 -16.07 -38.47 -17.67
CA VAL A 254 -15.89 -39.16 -16.39
C VAL A 254 -14.42 -39.29 -16.05
N LEU A 255 -14.13 -39.26 -14.76
CA LEU A 255 -12.86 -39.70 -14.21
C LEU A 255 -13.01 -41.22 -13.98
N THR A 256 -12.14 -42.02 -14.59
CA THR A 256 -12.21 -43.48 -14.53
C THR A 256 -10.90 -44.07 -14.00
N ALA A 257 -11.01 -45.08 -13.14
CA ALA A 257 -9.91 -45.93 -12.73
C ALA A 257 -10.31 -47.40 -12.95
N HIS A 258 -9.34 -48.27 -13.21
CA HIS A 258 -9.60 -49.69 -13.41
C HIS A 258 -8.56 -50.56 -12.71
N VAL A 259 -8.99 -51.79 -12.40
CA VAL A 259 -8.14 -52.83 -11.85
C VAL A 259 -8.51 -54.16 -12.54
N THR A 260 -7.51 -54.80 -13.07
CA THR A 260 -7.69 -56.13 -13.70
C THR A 260 -7.50 -57.24 -12.67
N ILE A 261 -8.38 -58.23 -12.70
CA ILE A 261 -8.29 -59.48 -11.92
C ILE A 261 -7.66 -60.54 -12.85
N PRO A 262 -6.34 -60.81 -12.73
CA PRO A 262 -5.64 -61.65 -13.70
C PRO A 262 -6.15 -63.07 -13.73
N SER A 263 -6.56 -63.59 -12.56
CA SER A 263 -7.06 -64.98 -12.39
C SER A 263 -8.35 -65.26 -13.19
N LEU A 264 -9.18 -64.19 -13.39
CA LEU A 264 -10.46 -64.25 -14.07
C LEU A 264 -10.42 -63.64 -15.47
N ARG A 265 -9.39 -62.81 -15.77
CA ARG A 265 -9.31 -61.92 -16.93
C ARG A 265 -10.46 -60.93 -16.98
N TRP A 266 -10.93 -60.50 -15.82
CA TRP A 266 -11.95 -59.46 -15.67
C TRP A 266 -11.32 -58.16 -15.27
N THR A 267 -11.94 -57.04 -15.68
CA THR A 267 -11.50 -55.72 -15.30
C THR A 267 -12.65 -54.99 -14.63
N VAL A 268 -12.37 -54.49 -13.44
CA VAL A 268 -13.27 -53.65 -12.65
C VAL A 268 -12.98 -52.18 -12.96
N PHE A 269 -13.99 -51.44 -13.39
CA PHE A 269 -13.94 -50.03 -13.62
C PHE A 269 -14.72 -49.31 -12.54
N VAL A 270 -14.22 -48.14 -12.17
CA VAL A 270 -14.92 -47.16 -11.30
C VAL A 270 -14.93 -45.83 -12.03
N GLU A 271 -16.10 -45.29 -12.27
CA GLU A 271 -16.31 -44.06 -13.00
C GLU A 271 -17.04 -43.04 -12.12
N GLN A 272 -16.64 -41.74 -12.22
CA GLN A 272 -17.35 -40.66 -11.60
C GLN A 272 -17.48 -39.49 -12.59
N PRO A 273 -18.65 -38.86 -12.73
CA PRO A 273 -18.80 -37.67 -13.57
C PRO A 273 -17.79 -36.60 -13.17
N LEU A 274 -17.13 -36.02 -14.18
CA LEU A 274 -16.04 -35.05 -13.94
C LEU A 274 -16.51 -33.80 -13.19
N GLU A 275 -17.73 -33.35 -13.52
CA GLU A 275 -18.34 -32.19 -12.84
C GLU A 275 -18.53 -32.44 -11.33
N GLU A 276 -18.95 -33.65 -10.97
CA GLU A 276 -19.12 -34.03 -9.57
C GLU A 276 -17.76 -34.18 -8.86
N ALA A 277 -16.81 -34.83 -9.55
CA ALA A 277 -15.47 -35.07 -9.02
C ALA A 277 -14.77 -33.74 -8.66
N TYR A 278 -14.95 -32.70 -9.49
CA TYR A 278 -14.34 -31.38 -9.28
C TYR A 278 -15.25 -30.35 -8.60
N ALA A 279 -16.49 -30.68 -8.24
CA ALA A 279 -17.40 -29.78 -7.54
C ALA A 279 -16.81 -29.18 -6.23
N PRO A 280 -16.06 -29.92 -5.39
CA PRO A 280 -15.38 -29.35 -4.23
C PRO A 280 -14.31 -28.31 -4.61
N LEU A 281 -13.59 -28.57 -5.72
CA LEU A 281 -12.60 -27.64 -6.25
C LEU A 281 -13.23 -26.34 -6.74
N GLU A 282 -14.35 -26.42 -7.48
CA GLU A 282 -15.09 -25.24 -7.93
C GLU A 282 -15.59 -24.40 -6.74
N ALA A 283 -16.05 -25.05 -5.67
CA ALA A 283 -16.45 -24.36 -4.43
C ALA A 283 -15.26 -23.66 -3.77
N SER A 284 -14.08 -24.29 -3.75
CA SER A 284 -12.85 -23.70 -3.25
C SER A 284 -12.43 -22.49 -4.09
N VAL A 285 -12.40 -22.63 -5.42
CA VAL A 285 -12.06 -21.55 -6.36
C VAL A 285 -12.99 -20.35 -6.18
N ARG A 286 -14.32 -20.57 -6.07
CA ARG A 286 -15.28 -19.49 -5.83
C ARG A 286 -15.03 -18.78 -4.50
N ARG A 287 -14.70 -19.53 -3.44
CA ARG A 287 -14.39 -18.96 -2.12
C ARG A 287 -13.10 -18.13 -2.17
N THR A 288 -12.04 -18.65 -2.78
CA THR A 288 -10.76 -17.94 -2.97
C THR A 288 -10.97 -16.68 -3.80
N ALA A 289 -11.69 -16.76 -4.92
CA ALA A 289 -12.00 -15.59 -5.76
C ALA A 289 -12.79 -14.50 -5.00
N LEU A 290 -13.75 -14.91 -4.15
CA LEU A 290 -14.49 -13.96 -3.30
C LEU A 290 -13.58 -13.29 -2.26
N LEU A 291 -12.71 -14.04 -1.60
CA LEU A 291 -11.76 -13.51 -0.63
C LEU A 291 -10.75 -12.57 -1.29
N GLU A 292 -10.25 -12.90 -2.47
CA GLU A 292 -9.37 -12.03 -3.26
C GLU A 292 -10.06 -10.73 -3.66
N LEU A 293 -11.32 -10.81 -4.11
CA LEU A 293 -12.11 -9.62 -4.45
C LEU A 293 -12.25 -8.69 -3.24
N ILE A 294 -12.58 -9.25 -2.07
CA ILE A 294 -12.65 -8.49 -0.81
C ILE A 294 -11.29 -7.87 -0.48
N GLY A 295 -10.20 -8.64 -0.61
CA GLY A 295 -8.85 -8.17 -0.38
C GLY A 295 -8.45 -7.01 -1.31
N ILE A 296 -8.80 -7.10 -2.60
CA ILE A 296 -8.55 -6.04 -3.59
C ILE A 296 -9.34 -4.78 -3.22
N VAL A 297 -10.63 -4.91 -2.89
CA VAL A 297 -11.46 -3.76 -2.47
C VAL A 297 -10.88 -3.10 -1.22
N LEU A 298 -10.51 -3.90 -0.22
CA LEU A 298 -9.89 -3.40 1.01
C LEU A 298 -8.55 -2.71 0.73
N SER A 299 -7.72 -3.28 -0.15
CA SER A 299 -6.45 -2.68 -0.59
C SER A 299 -6.65 -1.31 -1.22
N VAL A 300 -7.66 -1.16 -2.08
CA VAL A 300 -8.01 0.14 -2.68
C VAL A 300 -8.44 1.14 -1.62
N ILE A 301 -9.29 0.73 -0.67
CA ILE A 301 -9.75 1.59 0.43
C ILE A 301 -8.56 2.05 1.28
N VAL A 302 -7.70 1.11 1.71
CA VAL A 302 -6.51 1.41 2.52
C VAL A 302 -5.55 2.32 1.76
N SER A 303 -5.32 2.05 0.46
CA SER A 303 -4.48 2.90 -0.40
C SER A 303 -5.03 4.32 -0.54
N LEU A 304 -6.37 4.49 -0.63
CA LEU A 304 -7.02 5.80 -0.67
C LEU A 304 -6.87 6.55 0.67
N ILE A 305 -7.02 5.85 1.80
CA ILE A 305 -6.82 6.42 3.13
C ILE A 305 -5.36 6.85 3.29
N LEU A 306 -4.40 5.96 3.02
CA LEU A 306 -2.97 6.24 3.13
C LEU A 306 -2.54 7.40 2.22
N ALA A 307 -3.00 7.41 0.97
CA ALA A 307 -2.72 8.52 0.06
C ALA A 307 -3.31 9.85 0.56
N ARG A 308 -4.48 9.84 1.22
CA ARG A 308 -5.06 11.04 1.83
C ARG A 308 -4.29 11.52 3.06
N THR A 309 -3.90 10.61 3.93
CA THR A 309 -3.18 10.94 5.17
C THR A 309 -1.77 11.46 4.90
N MET A 310 -1.08 10.95 3.88
CA MET A 310 0.27 11.41 3.52
C MET A 310 0.27 12.60 2.55
N VAL A 311 -0.54 12.57 1.49
CA VAL A 311 -0.46 13.59 0.43
C VAL A 311 -1.09 14.92 0.83
N LYS A 312 -2.12 14.92 1.68
CA LYS A 312 -2.73 16.18 2.17
C LYS A 312 -1.74 17.03 2.96
N PRO A 313 -1.08 16.51 4.02
CA PRO A 313 -0.08 17.26 4.78
C PRO A 313 1.10 17.76 3.93
N ILE A 314 1.64 16.89 3.06
CA ILE A 314 2.75 17.27 2.16
C ILE A 314 2.35 18.44 1.26
N ARG A 315 1.13 18.45 0.75
CA ARG A 315 0.64 19.59 -0.04
C ARG A 315 0.45 20.86 0.77
N ALA A 316 0.01 20.76 2.03
CA ALA A 316 -0.10 21.91 2.92
C ALA A 316 1.28 22.51 3.20
N LEU A 317 2.29 21.66 3.45
CA LEU A 317 3.69 22.08 3.59
C LEU A 317 4.20 22.76 2.32
N GLN A 318 3.97 22.15 1.14
CA GLN A 318 4.40 22.73 -0.14
C GLN A 318 3.76 24.11 -0.39
N ALA A 319 2.44 24.22 -0.13
CA ALA A 319 1.72 25.48 -0.34
C ALA A 319 2.19 26.57 0.64
N GLY A 320 2.41 26.21 1.91
CA GLY A 320 2.92 27.13 2.92
C GLY A 320 4.35 27.58 2.62
N ALA A 321 5.23 26.67 2.22
CA ALA A 321 6.59 27.00 1.82
C ALA A 321 6.62 27.94 0.60
N ALA A 322 5.71 27.73 -0.38
CA ALA A 322 5.58 28.62 -1.52
C ALA A 322 5.14 30.04 -1.10
N GLN A 323 4.17 30.16 -0.17
CA GLN A 323 3.75 31.46 0.38
C GLN A 323 4.89 32.18 1.10
N PHE A 324 5.71 31.45 1.87
CA PHE A 324 6.89 32.04 2.51
C PHE A 324 7.91 32.54 1.47
N GLY A 325 8.09 31.78 0.36
CA GLY A 325 8.94 32.21 -0.75
C GLY A 325 8.43 33.44 -1.52
N GLU A 326 7.12 33.67 -1.52
CA GLU A 326 6.48 34.87 -2.09
C GLU A 326 6.48 36.08 -1.11
N GLY A 327 7.09 35.92 0.07
CA GLY A 327 7.21 36.98 1.07
C GLY A 327 6.08 37.06 2.10
N ASN A 328 5.07 36.19 2.01
CA ASN A 328 4.00 36.14 3.01
C ASN A 328 4.44 35.30 4.22
N LEU A 329 5.16 35.93 5.13
CA LEU A 329 5.70 35.32 6.37
C LEU A 329 4.70 35.29 7.54
N THR A 330 3.51 35.90 7.39
CA THR A 330 2.49 35.94 8.45
C THR A 330 1.65 34.67 8.51
N GLY A 331 1.54 33.95 7.41
CA GLY A 331 0.85 32.67 7.35
C GLY A 331 1.49 31.62 8.28
N ARG A 332 0.71 30.61 8.66
CA ARG A 332 1.23 29.45 9.40
C ARG A 332 0.76 28.18 8.71
N ILE A 333 1.66 27.21 8.61
CA ILE A 333 1.37 25.90 8.06
C ILE A 333 0.70 25.07 9.16
N ALA A 334 -0.60 24.79 9.01
CA ALA A 334 -1.36 24.00 9.95
C ALA A 334 -1.41 22.53 9.49
N VAL A 335 -0.45 21.73 9.92
CA VAL A 335 -0.39 20.28 9.76
C VAL A 335 -0.42 19.66 11.15
N ARG A 336 -1.38 18.75 11.38
CA ARG A 336 -1.53 18.00 12.63
C ARG A 336 -1.67 16.53 12.28
N THR A 337 -0.55 15.84 12.21
CA THR A 337 -0.48 14.43 11.83
C THR A 337 0.07 13.54 12.95
N GLY A 338 0.70 14.13 13.99
CA GLY A 338 1.34 13.41 15.09
C GLY A 338 2.63 12.69 14.68
N ASP A 339 3.23 13.06 13.54
CA ASP A 339 4.41 12.44 12.96
C ASP A 339 5.45 13.49 12.52
N GLU A 340 6.47 13.05 11.77
CA GLU A 340 7.55 13.90 11.26
C GLU A 340 7.08 15.05 10.37
N LEU A 341 5.89 14.94 9.75
CA LEU A 341 5.32 16.00 8.91
C LEU A 341 4.81 17.17 9.75
N GLU A 342 4.30 16.92 10.95
CA GLU A 342 3.96 17.97 11.92
C GLU A 342 5.21 18.68 12.42
N GLY A 343 6.25 17.91 12.79
CA GLY A 343 7.55 18.47 13.17
C GLY A 343 8.16 19.35 12.07
N LEU A 344 8.03 18.94 10.82
CA LEU A 344 8.49 19.74 9.68
C LEU A 344 7.69 21.04 9.52
N ALA A 345 6.37 20.99 9.72
CA ALA A 345 5.52 22.19 9.69
C ALA A 345 5.92 23.20 10.78
N GLU A 346 6.22 22.73 11.99
CA GLU A 346 6.70 23.56 13.09
C GLU A 346 8.04 24.22 12.76
N GLN A 347 8.98 23.49 12.15
CA GLN A 347 10.27 24.05 11.71
C GLN A 347 10.07 25.12 10.65
N PHE A 348 9.21 24.91 9.65
CA PHE A 348 8.88 25.94 8.66
C PHE A 348 8.25 27.18 9.30
N ASN A 349 7.33 27.00 10.23
CA ASN A 349 6.70 28.10 10.96
C ASN A 349 7.70 28.88 11.81
N SER A 350 8.63 28.20 12.48
CA SER A 350 9.72 28.80 13.23
C SER A 350 10.67 29.61 12.33
N MET A 351 11.03 29.06 11.19
CA MET A 351 11.85 29.74 10.18
C MET A 351 11.16 31.01 9.67
N ALA A 352 9.85 30.93 9.34
CA ALA A 352 9.08 32.11 8.91
C ALA A 352 9.03 33.20 9.99
N GLY A 353 8.87 32.83 11.28
CA GLY A 353 8.94 33.76 12.40
C GLY A 353 10.28 34.47 12.51
N LYS A 354 11.38 33.72 12.44
CA LYS A 354 12.75 34.30 12.48
C LYS A 354 13.01 35.22 11.30
N LEU A 355 12.56 34.86 10.11
CA LEU A 355 12.67 35.70 8.93
C LEU A 355 11.88 37.00 9.10
N GLN A 356 10.65 36.93 9.60
CA GLN A 356 9.80 38.09 9.84
C GLN A 356 10.44 39.05 10.84
N GLU A 357 11.00 38.56 11.96
CA GLU A 357 11.74 39.36 12.94
C GLU A 357 12.98 40.02 12.31
N SER A 358 13.71 39.27 11.47
CA SER A 358 14.90 39.80 10.79
C SER A 358 14.56 40.91 9.80
N TYR A 359 13.47 40.74 9.02
CA TYR A 359 13.01 41.80 8.11
C TYR A 359 12.56 43.07 8.87
N ALA A 360 11.76 42.91 9.94
CA ALA A 360 11.33 44.03 10.76
C ALA A 360 12.50 44.75 11.46
N GLY A 361 13.53 43.99 11.85
CA GLY A 361 14.76 44.55 12.39
C GLY A 361 15.58 45.31 11.33
N LEU A 362 15.61 44.79 10.11
CA LEU A 362 16.31 45.45 9.01
C LEU A 362 15.61 46.74 8.57
N GLU A 363 14.28 46.74 8.47
CA GLU A 363 13.49 47.94 8.15
C GLU A 363 13.75 49.06 9.16
N ARG A 364 13.71 48.77 10.46
CA ARG A 364 14.04 49.74 11.51
C ARG A 364 15.45 50.31 11.37
N LYS A 365 16.42 49.44 11.10
CA LYS A 365 17.82 49.86 10.96
C LYS A 365 18.03 50.72 9.70
N VAL A 366 17.29 50.45 8.63
CA VAL A 366 17.30 51.28 7.41
C VAL A 366 16.68 52.64 7.70
N GLU A 367 15.57 52.70 8.44
CA GLU A 367 14.90 53.94 8.82
C GLU A 367 15.80 54.81 9.71
N GLU A 368 16.42 54.22 10.76
CA GLU A 368 17.39 54.88 11.63
C GLU A 368 18.57 55.44 10.82
N ARG A 369 19.16 54.66 9.96
CA ARG A 369 20.30 55.09 9.13
C ARG A 369 19.92 56.15 8.10
N THR A 370 18.70 56.10 7.58
CA THR A 370 18.23 57.14 6.66
C THR A 370 18.03 58.47 7.37
N HIS A 371 17.54 58.45 8.63
CA HIS A 371 17.39 59.65 9.44
C HIS A 371 18.76 60.24 9.81
N GLU A 372 19.70 59.45 10.33
CA GLU A 372 21.07 59.87 10.63
C GLU A 372 21.77 60.52 9.42
N LEU A 373 21.59 59.89 8.24
CA LEU A 373 22.21 60.42 7.03
C LEU A 373 21.63 61.73 6.57
N SER A 374 20.29 61.94 6.76
CA SER A 374 19.62 63.20 6.43
C SER A 374 20.11 64.36 7.30
N GLU A 375 20.23 64.14 8.62
CA GLU A 375 20.77 65.16 9.54
C GLU A 375 22.22 65.53 9.23
N ALA A 376 23.07 64.55 8.92
CA ALA A 376 24.45 64.80 8.57
C ALA A 376 24.59 65.60 7.26
N LEU A 377 23.72 65.32 6.30
CA LEU A 377 23.71 66.05 5.02
C LEU A 377 23.31 67.52 5.18
N GLU A 378 22.29 67.81 6.01
CA GLU A 378 21.85 69.17 6.30
C GLU A 378 22.98 70.00 6.95
N GLN A 379 23.68 69.44 7.95
CA GLN A 379 24.80 70.06 8.60
C GLN A 379 25.98 70.37 7.65
N GLN A 380 26.29 69.38 6.78
CA GLN A 380 27.35 69.52 5.77
C GLN A 380 27.02 70.62 4.74
N THR A 381 25.76 70.69 4.34
CA THR A 381 25.29 71.71 3.37
C THR A 381 25.41 73.11 3.95
N ALA A 382 24.97 73.32 5.21
CA ALA A 382 25.07 74.58 5.88
C ALA A 382 26.54 75.09 6.00
N THR A 383 27.44 74.21 6.38
CA THR A 383 28.87 74.53 6.46
C THR A 383 29.46 74.89 5.10
N ALA A 384 29.08 74.18 4.04
CA ALA A 384 29.55 74.48 2.69
C ALA A 384 29.06 75.83 2.16
N GLU A 385 27.84 76.27 2.48
CA GLU A 385 27.32 77.54 2.07
C GLU A 385 28.13 78.68 2.65
N ILE A 386 28.50 78.65 3.97
CA ILE A 386 29.27 79.66 4.66
C ILE A 386 30.70 79.72 4.06
N LEU A 387 31.33 78.63 3.89
CA LEU A 387 32.67 78.57 3.29
C LEU A 387 32.67 79.13 1.83
N GLY A 388 31.57 78.93 1.11
CA GLY A 388 31.39 79.53 -0.21
C GLY A 388 31.34 81.01 -0.22
N VAL A 389 30.64 81.65 0.74
CA VAL A 389 30.58 83.10 0.90
C VAL A 389 31.91 83.73 1.36
N ILE A 390 32.60 83.07 2.27
CA ILE A 390 33.94 83.53 2.76
C ILE A 390 34.97 83.48 1.60
N SER A 391 34.91 82.44 0.77
CA SER A 391 35.83 82.24 -0.37
C SER A 391 35.61 83.26 -1.52
N SER A 392 34.41 83.81 -1.65
CA SER A 392 34.04 84.69 -2.76
C SER A 392 34.33 86.19 -2.55
N SER A 393 34.63 86.65 -1.27
CA SER A 393 34.87 88.04 -0.97
C SER A 393 35.99 88.21 0.06
N PRO A 394 37.23 88.07 -0.27
CA PRO A 394 38.34 88.05 0.70
C PRO A 394 38.70 89.42 1.27
N THR A 395 38.18 90.54 0.75
CA THR A 395 38.56 91.89 1.12
C THR A 395 37.42 92.77 1.64
N ASP A 396 36.17 92.35 1.57
CA ASP A 396 35.02 93.09 2.09
C ASP A 396 34.33 92.25 3.20
N LEU A 397 34.43 92.67 4.42
CA LEU A 397 33.89 92.04 5.62
C LEU A 397 32.34 92.14 5.71
N GLN A 398 31.72 93.13 5.08
CA GLN A 398 30.28 93.37 5.17
C GLN A 398 29.40 92.22 4.63
N PRO A 399 29.66 91.66 3.42
CA PRO A 399 28.89 90.54 2.91
C PRO A 399 29.04 89.26 3.77
N VAL A 400 30.24 89.04 4.33
CA VAL A 400 30.52 87.89 5.19
C VAL A 400 29.73 87.97 6.48
N MET A 401 29.78 89.18 7.16
CA MET A 401 29.05 89.38 8.37
C MET A 401 27.51 89.35 8.21
N ALA A 402 27.03 89.80 7.07
CA ALA A 402 25.63 89.66 6.68
C ALA A 402 25.21 88.21 6.51
N ALA A 403 26.04 87.41 5.79
CA ALA A 403 25.74 85.96 5.60
C ALA A 403 25.80 85.16 6.92
N VAL A 404 26.74 85.51 7.81
CA VAL A 404 26.86 84.85 9.13
C VAL A 404 25.61 85.13 9.97
N VAL A 405 25.12 86.40 10.06
CA VAL A 405 23.89 86.70 10.85
C VAL A 405 22.65 86.08 10.25
N GLU A 406 22.57 86.00 8.93
CA GLU A 406 21.49 85.33 8.24
C GLU A 406 21.49 83.78 8.49
N ALA A 407 22.61 83.12 8.32
CA ALA A 407 22.77 81.73 8.64
C ALA A 407 22.52 81.46 10.15
N ALA A 408 23.06 82.25 11.03
CA ALA A 408 22.84 82.15 12.47
C ALA A 408 21.35 82.30 12.85
N ALA A 409 20.65 83.27 12.27
CA ALA A 409 19.21 83.43 12.50
C ALA A 409 18.41 82.17 11.98
N ARG A 410 18.69 81.74 10.77
CA ARG A 410 17.99 80.62 10.13
C ARG A 410 18.23 79.29 10.84
N LEU A 411 19.49 78.94 11.09
CA LEU A 411 19.85 77.67 11.65
C LEU A 411 19.63 77.54 13.14
N CYS A 412 19.73 78.62 13.87
CA CYS A 412 19.34 78.66 15.27
C CYS A 412 17.83 78.93 15.47
N ASP A 413 17.07 78.96 14.37
CA ASP A 413 15.64 79.25 14.39
C ASP A 413 15.31 80.48 15.23
N ALA A 414 16.16 81.54 15.09
CA ALA A 414 16.00 82.81 15.69
C ALA A 414 15.33 83.79 14.74
N GLN A 415 14.47 84.65 15.23
CA GLN A 415 13.85 85.67 14.41
C GLN A 415 14.81 86.80 14.01
N ASN A 416 15.80 87.04 14.83
CA ASN A 416 16.82 88.07 14.56
C ASN A 416 18.20 87.63 15.06
N ALA A 417 19.24 88.04 14.35
CA ALA A 417 20.61 87.93 14.79
C ALA A 417 21.37 89.25 14.49
N GLN A 418 22.35 89.51 15.28
CA GLN A 418 23.14 90.75 15.20
C GLN A 418 24.59 90.47 15.55
N ILE A 419 25.53 91.13 14.82
CA ILE A 419 26.96 91.15 15.17
C ILE A 419 27.38 92.55 15.53
N PHE A 420 28.02 92.59 16.64
CA PHE A 420 28.66 93.82 17.14
C PHE A 420 30.17 93.65 17.15
N GLN A 421 30.90 94.69 16.69
CA GLN A 421 32.35 94.81 16.74
C GLN A 421 32.76 95.83 17.88
N ILE A 422 33.83 95.53 18.58
CA ILE A 422 34.37 96.38 19.61
C ILE A 422 35.37 97.39 19.01
N GLU A 423 35.13 98.69 19.23
CA GLU A 423 36.02 99.75 18.83
C GLU A 423 36.34 100.63 20.10
N GLY A 424 37.45 100.29 20.76
CA GLY A 424 37.78 100.94 22.03
C GLY A 424 36.72 100.68 23.11
N GLU A 425 36.09 101.73 23.62
CA GLU A 425 35.04 101.66 24.62
C GLU A 425 33.60 101.58 24.00
N LEU A 426 33.51 101.43 22.69
CA LEU A 426 32.24 101.38 21.99
C LEU A 426 32.04 99.99 21.31
N MET A 427 30.79 99.61 21.14
CA MET A 427 30.36 98.48 20.33
C MET A 427 29.57 99.01 19.15
N ARG A 428 30.05 98.71 17.92
CA ARG A 428 29.42 99.11 16.68
C ARG A 428 28.61 97.94 16.16
N LEU A 429 27.37 98.16 15.74
CA LEU A 429 26.55 97.17 15.02
C LEU A 429 27.07 97.06 13.59
N VAL A 430 27.69 95.87 13.21
CA VAL A 430 28.26 95.69 11.89
C VAL A 430 27.34 94.92 10.95
N ALA A 431 26.52 94.02 11.46
CA ALA A 431 25.56 93.26 10.64
C ALA A 431 24.32 92.95 11.48
N ARG A 432 23.20 92.84 10.82
CA ARG A 432 21.92 92.33 11.40
C ARG A 432 21.07 91.61 10.37
N HIS A 433 20.29 90.65 10.84
CA HIS A 433 19.29 89.94 10.06
C HIS A 433 18.00 89.81 10.86
N GLY A 434 16.87 89.93 10.21
CA GLY A 434 15.54 89.66 10.77
C GLY A 434 14.61 90.88 10.80
N PRO A 435 13.31 90.64 11.04
CA PRO A 435 12.24 91.64 10.88
C PRO A 435 12.17 92.64 12.04
N VAL A 436 12.70 92.31 13.20
CA VAL A 436 12.65 93.24 14.37
C VAL A 436 13.66 94.35 14.21
N LYS A 437 13.16 95.56 14.15
CA LYS A 437 14.03 96.77 14.01
C LYS A 437 14.95 96.92 15.23
N SER A 438 16.22 96.93 15.00
CA SER A 438 17.18 97.25 16.06
C SER A 438 17.03 98.68 16.54
N SER A 439 17.47 98.96 17.78
CA SER A 439 17.56 100.32 18.32
C SER A 439 18.75 101.07 17.74
N LEU A 440 19.63 100.35 17.01
CA LEU A 440 20.78 100.89 16.30
C LEU A 440 20.68 100.54 14.84
N GLU A 441 21.07 101.38 13.94
CA GLU A 441 21.28 101.08 12.54
C GLU A 441 22.72 100.56 12.31
N ALA A 442 22.90 99.78 11.22
CA ALA A 442 24.24 99.27 10.86
C ALA A 442 25.21 100.46 10.72
N GLY A 443 26.35 100.39 11.40
CA GLY A 443 27.33 101.44 11.48
C GLY A 443 27.22 102.33 12.74
N GLU A 444 26.12 102.29 13.46
CA GLU A 444 25.98 103.02 14.71
C GLU A 444 26.65 102.29 15.89
N ALA A 445 27.13 103.03 16.88
CA ALA A 445 27.82 102.51 18.04
C ALA A 445 27.15 102.87 19.33
N ARG A 446 27.30 102.08 20.37
CA ARG A 446 26.87 102.28 21.74
C ARG A 446 28.03 102.02 22.73
N PRO A 447 28.02 102.55 23.96
CA PRO A 447 29.05 102.23 24.95
C PRO A 447 29.13 100.72 25.25
N LEU A 448 30.35 100.20 25.43
CA LEU A 448 30.61 98.81 25.83
C LEU A 448 30.37 98.69 27.34
N THR A 449 29.17 98.28 27.71
CA THR A 449 28.76 98.17 29.11
C THR A 449 28.14 96.82 29.44
N ARG A 450 28.05 96.45 30.71
CA ARG A 450 27.33 95.26 31.16
C ARG A 450 25.82 95.39 31.08
N GLY A 451 25.31 96.62 30.87
CA GLY A 451 23.89 96.90 30.77
C GLY A 451 23.22 96.46 29.47
N SER A 452 23.96 95.76 28.60
CA SER A 452 23.44 95.10 27.39
C SER A 452 23.93 93.70 27.26
N VAL A 453 23.13 92.81 26.61
CA VAL A 453 23.50 91.36 26.38
C VAL A 453 24.80 91.25 25.61
N SER A 454 24.93 91.92 24.47
CA SER A 454 26.16 91.92 23.65
C SER A 454 27.37 92.47 24.39
N GLY A 455 27.21 93.56 25.18
CA GLY A 455 28.29 94.15 26.00
C GLY A 455 28.71 93.20 27.12
N ARG A 456 27.78 92.56 27.81
CA ARG A 456 28.07 91.60 28.86
C ARG A 456 28.81 90.41 28.33
N VAL A 457 28.33 89.81 27.23
CA VAL A 457 28.97 88.68 26.51
C VAL A 457 30.43 89.03 26.14
N ALA A 458 30.65 90.21 25.62
CA ALA A 458 31.98 90.67 25.23
C ALA A 458 32.90 90.90 26.45
N LEU A 459 32.39 91.53 27.50
CA LEU A 459 33.17 91.85 28.73
C LEU A 459 33.48 90.57 29.54
N GLU A 460 32.53 89.64 29.63
CA GLU A 460 32.68 88.37 30.37
C GLU A 460 33.36 87.29 29.55
N ARG A 461 33.49 87.46 28.23
CA ARG A 461 34.09 86.49 27.26
C ARG A 461 33.49 85.12 27.37
N ARG A 462 32.18 85.03 27.62
CA ARG A 462 31.46 83.76 27.70
C ARG A 462 30.11 83.91 27.06
N THR A 463 29.63 82.74 26.57
CA THR A 463 28.28 82.60 26.03
C THR A 463 27.25 82.85 27.12
N LEU A 464 26.25 83.69 26.84
CA LEU A 464 25.10 83.94 27.71
C LEU A 464 23.83 83.45 27.00
N ARG A 465 23.15 82.45 27.60
CA ARG A 465 21.80 82.07 27.24
C ARG A 465 20.82 82.64 28.26
N ILE A 466 19.86 83.36 27.80
CA ILE A 466 18.84 83.97 28.63
C ILE A 466 17.49 83.51 28.16
N ASP A 467 16.89 82.68 28.98
CA ASP A 467 15.66 81.98 28.61
C ASP A 467 14.44 82.91 28.59
N ASP A 468 14.38 83.82 29.53
CA ASP A 468 13.41 84.93 29.53
C ASP A 468 14.12 86.29 29.89
N LEU A 469 14.38 87.08 28.88
CA LEU A 469 15.04 88.37 29.01
C LEU A 469 14.18 89.42 29.67
N ARG A 470 12.91 89.21 29.88
CA ARG A 470 11.96 90.15 30.52
C ARG A 470 12.02 90.10 32.04
N VAL A 471 12.60 89.03 32.59
CA VAL A 471 12.84 88.93 34.04
C VAL A 471 14.02 89.78 34.41
N ASP A 472 13.87 90.66 35.43
CA ASP A 472 14.88 91.59 35.95
C ASP A 472 15.53 92.49 34.88
N LEU A 473 14.80 92.82 33.81
CA LEU A 473 15.27 93.52 32.62
C LEU A 473 15.93 94.89 32.99
N GLU A 474 15.30 95.73 33.84
CA GLU A 474 15.85 97.00 34.27
C GLU A 474 17.08 96.91 35.21
N ALA A 475 17.10 95.90 36.04
CA ALA A 475 18.21 95.68 36.98
C ALA A 475 19.44 95.11 36.27
N GLU A 476 19.23 94.14 35.37
CA GLU A 476 20.31 93.41 34.72
C GLU A 476 20.76 94.00 33.36
N TYR A 477 19.82 94.65 32.63
CA TYR A 477 20.07 95.13 31.26
C TYR A 477 19.51 96.54 31.02
N PRO A 478 19.90 97.59 31.89
CA PRO A 478 19.31 98.88 31.85
C PRO A 478 19.48 99.64 30.52
N ASP A 479 20.59 99.44 29.82
CA ASP A 479 20.90 100.15 28.56
C ASP A 479 20.01 99.74 27.39
N ILE A 480 19.40 98.55 27.45
CA ILE A 480 18.55 97.99 26.38
C ILE A 480 17.11 97.80 26.84
N ALA A 481 16.77 97.99 28.09
CA ALA A 481 15.46 97.70 28.65
C ALA A 481 14.30 98.35 27.87
N ALA A 482 14.40 99.63 27.55
CA ALA A 482 13.40 100.33 26.75
C ALA A 482 13.26 99.80 25.33
N ALA A 483 14.35 99.33 24.74
CA ALA A 483 14.36 98.74 23.40
C ALA A 483 13.72 97.29 23.39
N ILE A 484 14.10 96.50 24.39
CA ILE A 484 13.56 95.15 24.57
C ILE A 484 12.04 95.14 24.73
N ARG A 485 11.51 96.06 25.54
CA ARG A 485 10.04 96.18 25.71
C ARG A 485 9.33 96.61 24.45
N ARG A 486 9.89 97.51 23.66
CA ARG A 486 9.28 97.99 22.39
C ARG A 486 9.31 96.87 21.31
N GLN A 487 10.39 96.10 21.33
CA GLN A 487 10.62 95.04 20.35
C GLN A 487 10.01 93.72 20.75
N GLY A 488 9.56 93.50 21.96
CA GLY A 488 8.94 92.28 22.45
C GLY A 488 9.91 91.11 22.57
N ILE A 489 11.22 91.39 22.74
CA ILE A 489 12.22 90.31 22.80
C ILE A 489 12.01 89.50 24.09
N ALA A 490 11.89 88.15 23.92
CA ALA A 490 11.64 87.28 25.06
C ALA A 490 12.84 86.39 25.40
N SER A 491 13.41 85.64 24.41
CA SER A 491 14.56 84.80 24.66
C SER A 491 15.75 85.27 23.81
N THR A 492 16.97 85.19 24.38
CA THR A 492 18.18 85.58 23.65
C THR A 492 19.37 84.69 24.00
N VAL A 493 20.28 84.58 23.07
CA VAL A 493 21.60 83.98 23.25
C VAL A 493 22.64 84.91 22.64
N GLY A 494 23.75 85.13 23.35
CA GLY A 494 24.88 85.90 22.87
C GLY A 494 26.17 85.09 23.02
N VAL A 495 27.02 85.19 22.02
CA VAL A 495 28.31 84.46 21.93
C VAL A 495 29.40 85.55 21.69
N PRO A 496 30.53 85.54 22.39
CA PRO A 496 31.62 86.48 22.13
C PRO A 496 32.37 86.05 20.81
N LEU A 497 32.79 87.03 20.05
CA LEU A 497 33.78 86.92 18.99
C LEU A 497 35.17 87.07 19.61
N LEU A 498 35.90 85.94 19.72
CA LEU A 498 37.17 85.90 20.45
C LEU A 498 38.32 85.71 19.49
N ARG A 499 39.24 86.64 19.41
CA ARG A 499 40.51 86.43 18.70
C ARG A 499 41.64 86.30 19.73
N GLU A 500 42.32 85.22 19.77
CA GLU A 500 43.39 84.91 20.73
C GLU A 500 42.96 85.20 22.21
N GLY A 501 41.69 84.84 22.53
CA GLY A 501 41.12 85.02 23.86
C GLY A 501 40.70 86.48 24.22
N VAL A 502 40.85 87.39 23.26
CA VAL A 502 40.37 88.78 23.40
C VAL A 502 39.07 88.98 22.67
N ALA A 503 38.08 89.54 23.33
CA ALA A 503 36.80 89.77 22.65
C ALA A 503 36.93 90.94 21.66
N ILE A 504 36.67 90.65 20.38
CA ILE A 504 36.67 91.66 19.30
C ILE A 504 35.26 92.04 18.89
N GLY A 505 34.25 91.35 19.45
CA GLY A 505 32.86 91.59 19.16
C GLY A 505 31.94 90.63 19.90
N ALA A 506 30.69 90.60 19.53
CA ALA A 506 29.69 89.61 19.98
C ALA A 506 28.64 89.39 18.89
N ILE A 507 28.21 88.14 18.76
CA ILE A 507 27.02 87.76 17.98
C ILE A 507 25.87 87.50 18.95
N THR A 508 24.69 88.01 18.66
CA THR A 508 23.48 87.79 19.46
C THR A 508 22.33 87.33 18.56
N ALA A 509 21.62 86.36 19.01
CA ALA A 509 20.38 85.90 18.39
C ALA A 509 19.23 85.99 19.37
N PHE A 510 18.05 86.38 18.91
CA PHE A 510 16.92 86.55 19.79
C PHE A 510 15.57 86.20 19.13
N ARG A 511 14.60 85.90 20.00
CA ARG A 511 13.21 85.58 19.64
C ARG A 511 12.26 86.53 20.41
N THR A 512 11.14 86.84 19.79
CA THR A 512 10.03 87.52 20.42
C THR A 512 9.10 86.62 21.19
N GLU A 513 9.22 85.28 20.95
CA GLU A 513 8.51 84.22 21.67
C GLU A 513 9.35 83.69 22.82
N LEU A 514 8.67 83.35 23.93
CA LEU A 514 9.34 82.72 25.08
C LEU A 514 9.63 81.22 24.67
N ARG A 515 10.72 81.03 23.97
CA ARG A 515 11.24 79.75 23.53
C ARG A 515 12.77 79.77 23.72
N PRO A 516 13.27 79.13 24.77
CA PRO A 516 14.72 79.05 25.03
C PRO A 516 15.47 78.40 23.84
N PHE A 517 16.72 78.81 23.69
CA PHE A 517 17.63 78.21 22.74
C PHE A 517 18.10 76.86 23.28
N THR A 518 18.14 75.81 22.45
CA THR A 518 18.66 74.48 22.80
C THR A 518 20.18 74.50 22.87
N ASP A 519 20.77 73.55 23.59
CA ASP A 519 22.22 73.37 23.63
C ASP A 519 22.85 73.22 22.24
N GLN A 520 22.16 72.54 21.33
CA GLN A 520 22.58 72.37 19.93
C GLN A 520 22.58 73.70 19.17
N GLN A 521 21.58 74.54 19.38
CA GLN A 521 21.51 75.87 18.77
C GLN A 521 22.57 76.83 19.34
N VAL A 522 22.88 76.75 20.64
CA VAL A 522 23.96 77.47 21.25
C VAL A 522 25.31 77.08 20.68
N ALA A 523 25.60 75.76 20.61
CA ALA A 523 26.84 75.25 20.02
C ALA A 523 26.99 75.62 18.53
N LEU A 524 25.87 75.65 17.79
CA LEU A 524 25.88 76.10 16.40
C LEU A 524 26.22 77.64 16.32
N LEU A 525 25.66 78.47 17.17
CA LEU A 525 25.98 79.92 17.23
C LEU A 525 27.44 80.19 17.65
N GLU A 526 28.00 79.35 18.53
CA GLU A 526 29.41 79.36 18.89
C GLU A 526 30.30 79.06 17.68
N THR A 527 29.90 78.05 16.90
CA THR A 527 30.61 77.74 15.64
C THR A 527 30.60 78.92 14.66
N PHE A 528 29.46 79.60 14.53
CA PHE A 528 29.39 80.83 13.73
C PHE A 528 30.23 81.99 14.28
N ALA A 529 30.30 82.15 15.59
CA ALA A 529 31.15 83.11 16.20
C ALA A 529 32.64 82.89 15.95
N ASP A 530 33.07 81.61 16.02
CA ASP A 530 34.46 81.21 15.72
C ASP A 530 34.85 81.44 14.25
N GLN A 531 33.86 81.27 13.33
CA GLN A 531 34.08 81.51 11.89
C GLN A 531 34.04 82.99 11.50
N ALA A 532 33.41 83.84 12.32
CA ALA A 532 33.30 85.31 12.11
C ALA A 532 34.52 86.12 12.64
N VAL A 533 35.46 85.46 13.28
CA VAL A 533 36.68 86.02 13.85
C VAL A 533 37.81 85.99 12.88
#